data_29abf41564be66a0348fd7bbd7f375b6
#
_entry.id   29abf41564be66a0348fd7bbd7f375b6
#
_cell.length_a   1.000
_cell.length_b   1.000
_cell.length_c   1.000
_cell.angle_alpha   90.00
_cell.angle_beta   90.00
_cell.angle_gamma   90.00
#
_symmetry.space_group_name_H-M   'P 1'
#
loop_
_entity.id
_entity.type
_entity.pdbx_description
1 polymer ?
#
loop_
_entity_poly.entity_id
_entity_poly.type
_entity_poly.pdbx_seq_one_letter_code
_entity_poly.pdbx_strand_id
1 'polypeptide(L)'
;MTRIKRGYIARRRRTKLRLFASSFRGAHSRLTRTMTQQRIRALVSAHRDRGKRKRDFRRLWITRINAVIHEMGVFYSYNRFIHNLYKKQLLLNRKILAQIALLNKSCLYTISNEIKN
;
A
#
# COMPACT_ATOMS: atom_id res chain seq x y z
N MET A 1 -48.04 -3.87 -29.76
CA MET A 1 -46.78 -3.29 -29.22
C MET A 1 -45.57 -4.02 -29.74
N THR A 2 -44.64 -3.35 -30.35
CA THR A 2 -43.41 -3.94 -30.91
C THR A 2 -42.37 -4.13 -29.83
N ARG A 3 -41.97 -5.38 -29.55
CA ARG A 3 -40.94 -5.68 -28.54
C ARG A 3 -39.54 -5.36 -29.09
N ILE A 4 -38.80 -4.50 -28.45
CA ILE A 4 -37.38 -4.23 -28.78
C ILE A 4 -36.52 -5.40 -28.32
N LYS A 5 -35.75 -6.00 -29.23
CA LYS A 5 -34.83 -7.10 -28.91
C LYS A 5 -33.56 -6.55 -28.24
N ARG A 6 -33.32 -6.91 -26.99
CA ARG A 6 -32.17 -6.43 -26.20
C ARG A 6 -31.11 -7.51 -25.93
N GLY A 7 -31.15 -8.64 -26.59
CA GLY A 7 -30.25 -9.77 -26.38
C GLY A 7 -28.77 -9.44 -26.59
N TYR A 8 -28.45 -8.65 -27.60
CA TYR A 8 -27.09 -8.22 -27.89
C TYR A 8 -26.49 -7.39 -26.72
N ILE A 9 -27.24 -6.41 -26.20
CA ILE A 9 -26.81 -5.54 -25.09
C ILE A 9 -26.60 -6.39 -23.84
N ALA A 10 -27.48 -7.32 -23.53
CA ALA A 10 -27.35 -8.22 -22.39
C ALA A 10 -26.10 -9.10 -22.49
N ARG A 11 -25.82 -9.67 -23.69
CA ARG A 11 -24.61 -10.46 -23.97
C ARG A 11 -23.35 -9.66 -23.75
N ARG A 12 -23.27 -8.46 -24.31
CA ARG A 12 -22.11 -7.55 -24.18
C ARG A 12 -21.85 -7.17 -22.72
N ARG A 13 -22.89 -6.90 -21.93
CA ARG A 13 -22.78 -6.63 -20.49
C ARG A 13 -22.22 -7.84 -19.73
N ARG A 14 -22.73 -9.05 -20.00
CA ARG A 14 -22.24 -10.28 -19.37
C ARG A 14 -20.79 -10.57 -19.72
N THR A 15 -20.37 -10.33 -20.96
CA THR A 15 -18.98 -10.50 -21.39
C THR A 15 -18.05 -9.56 -20.63
N LYS A 16 -18.41 -8.28 -20.48
CA LYS A 16 -17.62 -7.33 -19.66
C LYS A 16 -17.50 -7.77 -18.19
N LEU A 17 -18.58 -8.31 -17.60
CA LEU A 17 -18.53 -8.84 -16.25
C LEU A 17 -17.61 -10.06 -16.12
N ARG A 18 -17.66 -10.98 -17.10
CA ARG A 18 -16.78 -12.17 -17.14
C ARG A 18 -15.31 -11.80 -17.28
N LEU A 19 -14.98 -10.83 -18.12
CA LEU A 19 -13.60 -10.34 -18.26
C LEU A 19 -13.07 -9.77 -16.93
N PHE A 20 -13.88 -8.99 -16.23
CA PHE A 20 -13.49 -8.47 -14.92
C PHE A 20 -13.31 -9.57 -13.85
N ALA A 21 -14.18 -10.58 -13.86
CA ALA A 21 -14.22 -11.64 -12.86
C ALA A 21 -13.44 -12.90 -13.26
N SER A 22 -12.63 -12.86 -14.32
CA SER A 22 -11.95 -14.03 -14.90
C SER A 22 -11.05 -14.77 -13.91
N SER A 23 -10.41 -14.01 -12.98
CA SER A 23 -9.52 -14.55 -11.95
C SER A 23 -10.23 -14.92 -10.64
N PHE A 24 -11.55 -14.72 -10.54
CA PHE A 24 -12.28 -15.04 -9.31
C PHE A 24 -12.49 -16.54 -9.17
N ARG A 25 -12.48 -17.03 -7.93
CA ARG A 25 -12.60 -18.45 -7.63
C ARG A 25 -14.06 -18.94 -7.64
N GLY A 26 -14.27 -20.18 -8.10
CA GLY A 26 -15.53 -20.89 -8.02
C GLY A 26 -16.68 -20.24 -8.80
N ALA A 27 -17.86 -20.19 -8.21
CA ALA A 27 -19.07 -19.62 -8.80
C ALA A 27 -18.96 -18.12 -9.11
N HIS A 28 -18.04 -17.39 -8.46
CA HIS A 28 -17.87 -15.96 -8.63
C HIS A 28 -17.29 -15.56 -10.01
N SER A 29 -16.69 -16.50 -10.74
CA SER A 29 -16.24 -16.30 -12.12
C SER A 29 -17.21 -16.86 -13.17
N ARG A 30 -18.21 -17.66 -12.77
CA ARG A 30 -19.10 -18.39 -13.69
C ARG A 30 -20.53 -17.85 -13.71
N LEU A 31 -21.12 -17.59 -12.54
CA LEU A 31 -22.52 -17.16 -12.40
C LEU A 31 -22.66 -15.64 -12.43
N THR A 32 -23.44 -15.11 -13.37
CA THR A 32 -23.59 -13.66 -13.58
C THR A 32 -24.08 -12.91 -12.33
N ARG A 33 -24.98 -13.51 -11.54
CA ARG A 33 -25.50 -12.91 -10.32
C ARG A 33 -24.39 -12.71 -9.27
N THR A 34 -23.65 -13.77 -8.99
CA THR A 34 -22.55 -13.72 -8.00
C THR A 34 -21.39 -12.85 -8.49
N MET A 35 -21.04 -12.88 -9.79
CA MET A 35 -20.05 -11.99 -10.40
C MET A 35 -20.39 -10.51 -10.16
N THR A 36 -21.65 -10.12 -10.33
CA THR A 36 -22.08 -8.72 -10.15
C THR A 36 -21.86 -8.29 -8.71
N GLN A 37 -22.27 -9.10 -7.74
CA GLN A 37 -22.09 -8.80 -6.32
C GLN A 37 -20.60 -8.70 -5.94
N GLN A 38 -19.79 -9.67 -6.38
CA GLN A 38 -18.36 -9.68 -6.05
C GLN A 38 -17.58 -8.54 -6.72
N ARG A 39 -17.98 -8.16 -7.95
CA ARG A 39 -17.40 -6.98 -8.60
C ARG A 39 -17.62 -5.72 -7.77
N ILE A 40 -18.85 -5.48 -7.28
CA ILE A 40 -19.15 -4.32 -6.45
C ILE A 40 -18.31 -4.34 -5.17
N ARG A 41 -18.26 -5.48 -4.47
CA ARG A 41 -17.46 -5.65 -3.25
C ARG A 41 -15.97 -5.42 -3.51
N ALA A 42 -15.43 -5.95 -4.60
CA ALA A 42 -14.02 -5.76 -4.98
C ALA A 42 -13.70 -4.27 -5.22
N LEU A 43 -14.57 -3.54 -5.93
CA LEU A 43 -14.37 -2.11 -6.19
C LEU A 43 -14.47 -1.26 -4.92
N VAL A 44 -15.39 -1.57 -4.02
CA VAL A 44 -15.50 -0.90 -2.71
C VAL A 44 -14.25 -1.16 -1.86
N SER A 45 -13.79 -2.41 -1.81
CA SER A 45 -12.55 -2.76 -1.10
C SER A 45 -11.33 -2.04 -1.70
N ALA A 46 -11.21 -2.02 -3.03
CA ALA A 46 -10.11 -1.31 -3.70
C ALA A 46 -10.12 0.20 -3.41
N HIS A 47 -11.30 0.82 -3.36
CA HIS A 47 -11.43 2.23 -2.99
C HIS A 47 -10.93 2.49 -1.56
N ARG A 48 -11.38 1.69 -0.60
CA ARG A 48 -10.93 1.76 0.79
C ARG A 48 -9.42 1.53 0.93
N ASP A 49 -8.89 0.54 0.24
CA ASP A 49 -7.50 0.12 0.36
C ASP A 49 -6.53 1.14 -0.29
N ARG A 50 -6.97 1.87 -1.32
CA ARG A 50 -6.21 3.03 -1.82
C ARG A 50 -5.96 4.08 -0.73
N GLY A 51 -6.96 4.36 0.11
CA GLY A 51 -6.79 5.26 1.26
C GLY A 51 -5.87 4.70 2.35
N LYS A 52 -5.93 3.37 2.59
CA LYS A 52 -5.09 2.68 3.59
C LYS A 52 -3.63 2.55 3.16
N ARG A 53 -3.35 2.43 1.87
CA ARG A 53 -1.99 2.22 1.33
C ARG A 53 -0.96 3.23 1.86
N LYS A 54 -1.36 4.49 2.03
CA LYS A 54 -0.48 5.53 2.61
C LYS A 54 -0.04 5.19 4.04
N ARG A 55 -0.95 4.65 4.85
CA ARG A 55 -0.69 4.24 6.24
C ARG A 55 0.21 3.01 6.29
N ASP A 56 -0.01 2.06 5.38
CA ASP A 56 0.76 0.82 5.30
C ASP A 56 2.21 1.09 4.89
N PHE A 57 2.44 1.95 3.89
CA PHE A 57 3.78 2.37 3.51
C PHE A 57 4.50 3.14 4.63
N ARG A 58 3.81 4.04 5.33
CA ARG A 58 4.41 4.75 6.47
C ARG A 58 4.82 3.77 7.58
N ARG A 59 3.98 2.79 7.89
CA ARG A 59 4.32 1.73 8.86
C ARG A 59 5.54 0.94 8.42
N LEU A 60 5.61 0.55 7.15
CA LEU A 60 6.73 -0.16 6.57
C LEU A 60 8.04 0.64 6.69
N TRP A 61 8.03 1.93 6.37
CA TRP A 61 9.21 2.78 6.50
C TRP A 61 9.68 2.89 7.95
N ILE A 62 8.77 3.08 8.89
CA ILE A 62 9.07 3.13 10.32
C ILE A 62 9.71 1.82 10.78
N THR A 63 9.16 0.68 10.40
CA THR A 63 9.71 -0.64 10.76
C THR A 63 11.13 -0.82 10.22
N ARG A 64 11.40 -0.45 8.97
CA ARG A 64 12.72 -0.55 8.35
C ARG A 64 13.75 0.33 9.04
N ILE A 65 13.42 1.60 9.29
CA ILE A 65 14.30 2.53 10.01
C ILE A 65 14.58 2.01 11.41
N ASN A 66 13.56 1.59 12.14
CA ASN A 66 13.70 1.10 13.51
C ASN A 66 14.61 -0.12 13.61
N ALA A 67 14.47 -1.09 12.69
CA ALA A 67 15.31 -2.28 12.65
C ALA A 67 16.81 -1.91 12.52
N VAL A 68 17.15 -1.01 11.59
CA VAL A 68 18.55 -0.61 11.36
C VAL A 68 19.10 0.23 12.52
N ILE A 69 18.29 1.10 13.12
CA ILE A 69 18.69 1.90 14.28
C ILE A 69 19.02 1.00 15.47
N HIS A 70 18.23 -0.04 15.71
CA HIS A 70 18.52 -1.03 16.77
C HIS A 70 19.80 -1.80 16.49
N GLU A 71 20.01 -2.23 15.23
CA GLU A 71 21.23 -2.92 14.81
C GLU A 71 22.49 -2.06 15.05
N MET A 72 22.38 -0.76 14.81
CA MET A 72 23.49 0.20 15.00
C MET A 72 23.77 0.57 16.46
N GLY A 73 22.83 0.39 17.37
CA GLY A 73 22.98 0.71 18.80
C GLY A 73 23.13 2.20 19.15
N VAL A 74 22.95 3.12 18.18
CA VAL A 74 23.12 4.58 18.42
C VAL A 74 21.92 5.15 19.16
N PHE A 75 20.72 4.72 18.80
CA PHE A 75 19.47 5.10 19.45
C PHE A 75 18.67 3.86 19.89
N TYR A 76 18.05 3.94 21.06
CA TYR A 76 17.22 2.85 21.59
C TYR A 76 15.84 2.72 20.91
N SER A 77 15.39 3.73 20.17
CA SER A 77 14.09 3.69 19.52
C SER A 77 13.98 4.69 18.36
N TYR A 78 13.14 4.32 17.40
CA TYR A 78 12.76 5.18 16.28
C TYR A 78 12.25 6.56 16.73
N ASN A 79 11.48 6.63 17.81
CA ASN A 79 10.91 7.90 18.28
C ASN A 79 12.00 8.88 18.72
N ARG A 80 13.03 8.42 19.45
CA ARG A 80 14.18 9.26 19.85
C ARG A 80 14.98 9.71 18.64
N PHE A 81 15.22 8.83 17.68
CA PHE A 81 15.91 9.17 16.44
C PHE A 81 15.19 10.28 15.67
N ILE A 82 13.88 10.13 15.41
CA ILE A 82 13.09 11.14 14.68
C ILE A 82 12.99 12.46 15.47
N HIS A 83 12.85 12.40 16.79
CA HIS A 83 12.82 13.59 17.62
C HIS A 83 14.11 14.40 17.46
N ASN A 84 15.28 13.76 17.59
CA ASN A 84 16.58 14.42 17.45
C ASN A 84 16.82 14.93 16.03
N LEU A 85 16.37 14.17 15.01
CA LEU A 85 16.46 14.60 13.62
C LEU A 85 15.71 15.91 13.37
N TYR A 86 14.49 16.05 13.91
CA TYR A 86 13.73 17.30 13.82
C TYR A 86 14.32 18.42 14.68
N LYS A 87 14.85 18.10 15.87
CA LYS A 87 15.53 19.07 16.72
C LYS A 87 16.73 19.71 16.02
N LYS A 88 17.48 18.94 15.23
CA LYS A 88 18.59 19.41 14.39
C LYS A 88 18.14 20.01 13.06
N GLN A 89 16.82 20.15 12.82
CA GLN A 89 16.22 20.70 11.60
C GLN A 89 16.60 19.96 10.31
N LEU A 90 16.95 18.67 10.40
CA LEU A 90 17.19 17.83 9.23
C LEU A 90 15.86 17.34 8.66
N LEU A 91 15.43 17.96 7.55
CA LEU A 91 14.13 17.71 6.92
C LEU A 91 14.15 16.50 5.97
N LEU A 92 14.57 15.34 6.49
CA LEU A 92 14.55 14.09 5.74
C LEU A 92 13.22 13.37 5.95
N ASN A 93 12.55 12.99 4.85
CA ASN A 93 11.32 12.24 4.96
C ASN A 93 11.57 10.76 5.24
N ARG A 94 10.58 10.09 5.84
CA ARG A 94 10.67 8.67 6.24
C ARG A 94 10.94 7.73 5.08
N LYS A 95 10.45 8.05 3.89
CA LYS A 95 10.68 7.25 2.67
C LYS A 95 12.16 7.23 2.32
N ILE A 96 12.81 8.39 2.27
CA ILE A 96 14.25 8.51 1.97
C ILE A 96 15.07 7.82 3.05
N LEU A 97 14.78 8.05 4.34
CA LEU A 97 15.48 7.37 5.44
C LEU A 97 15.35 5.84 5.35
N ALA A 98 14.17 5.33 5.01
CA ALA A 98 13.97 3.88 4.84
C ALA A 98 14.71 3.33 3.61
N GLN A 99 14.87 4.10 2.55
CA GLN A 99 15.67 3.73 1.39
C GLN A 99 17.17 3.71 1.73
N ILE A 100 17.67 4.73 2.44
CA ILE A 100 19.05 4.78 2.93
C ILE A 100 19.32 3.59 3.86
N ALA A 101 18.40 3.26 4.75
CA ALA A 101 18.51 2.12 5.66
C ALA A 101 18.69 0.77 4.92
N LEU A 102 18.10 0.63 3.73
CA LEU A 102 18.23 -0.59 2.92
C LEU A 102 19.49 -0.60 2.05
N LEU A 103 19.78 0.54 1.41
CA LEU A 103 20.83 0.62 0.39
C LEU A 103 22.20 0.92 0.98
N ASN A 104 22.26 1.74 2.02
CA ASN A 104 23.54 2.17 2.62
C ASN A 104 23.37 2.43 4.12
N LYS A 105 23.54 1.38 4.91
CA LYS A 105 23.49 1.47 6.39
C LYS A 105 24.55 2.41 6.96
N SER A 106 25.74 2.48 6.35
CA SER A 106 26.83 3.36 6.81
C SER A 106 26.43 4.84 6.74
N CYS A 107 25.72 5.25 5.70
CA CYS A 107 25.20 6.61 5.59
C CYS A 107 24.19 6.93 6.71
N LEU A 108 23.29 5.98 7.03
CA LEU A 108 22.35 6.18 8.14
C LEU A 108 23.08 6.24 9.49
N TYR A 109 24.16 5.48 9.67
CA TYR A 109 25.02 5.53 10.86
C TYR A 109 25.66 6.91 11.04
N THR A 110 26.24 7.48 9.97
CA THR A 110 26.81 8.83 9.98
C THR A 110 25.75 9.87 10.39
N ILE A 111 24.58 9.84 9.74
CA ILE A 111 23.44 10.72 10.09
C ILE A 111 23.06 10.53 11.57
N SER A 112 23.00 9.30 12.06
CA SER A 112 22.63 8.99 13.44
C SER A 112 23.62 9.58 14.45
N ASN A 113 24.91 9.53 14.18
CA ASN A 113 25.95 10.14 15.04
C ASN A 113 25.87 11.67 15.03
N GLU A 114 25.70 12.28 13.87
CA GLU A 114 25.55 13.73 13.73
C GLU A 114 24.36 14.30 14.53
N ILE A 115 23.25 13.58 14.55
CA ILE A 115 22.06 14.02 15.30
C ILE A 115 22.10 13.66 16.79
N LYS A 116 22.99 12.76 17.23
CA LYS A 116 23.17 12.40 18.63
C LYS A 116 23.99 13.45 19.37
N ASN A 117 25.00 13.99 18.70
CA ASN A 117 25.86 15.07 19.21
C ASN A 117 25.13 16.42 19.15
#